data_32f12f8c3389701fc67faeeb8d515c4e
#
_entry.id   32f12f8c3389701fc67faeeb8d515c4e
#
_cell.length_a   1.000
_cell.length_b   1.000
_cell.length_c   1.000
_cell.angle_alpha   90.00
_cell.angle_beta   90.00
_cell.angle_gamma   90.00
#
_symmetry.space_group_name_H-M   'P 1'
#
loop_
_entity.id
_entity.type
_entity.pdbx_description
1 polymer ?
#
loop_
_entity_poly.entity_id
_entity_poly.type
_entity_poly.pdbx_seq_one_letter_code
_entity_poly.pdbx_strand_id
1 'polypeptide(L)'
;MSHTPPDLPGSAATIGLTIDTVLRRTDKTLLARGSFRGEPAAVKYLIDPDPFWAARWRHELNVYEVFGDTTPPVRIPRLLHTDRDRLLVLEWVDASPLAVERYPQRELDTREVNAVLDCITALNAWTYPAARFSPTFDYSERVARYQAKGYLTEGQREALDSLLARCGAPAQLNHGDPLASNILLNAGRSDSDDEAETTVVLVDWEFTGLFLPGFDFAMLHTQVGASTPVIRERIEAIVSETGIEAAFALNLAVVLTRELRLHHELPEDDPTRKRCLPIIEAAWTSASTRLQRIAAARPA
;
A
#
# COMPACT_ATOMS: atom_id res chain seq x y z
N MET A 1 3.05 -24.67 -25.39
CA MET A 1 2.15 -25.54 -24.61
C MET A 1 1.72 -24.71 -23.39
N SER A 2 0.45 -24.33 -23.30
CA SER A 2 -0.04 -23.57 -22.15
C SER A 2 -0.13 -24.50 -20.94
N HIS A 3 0.72 -24.30 -19.97
CA HIS A 3 0.61 -24.98 -18.68
C HIS A 3 -0.44 -24.26 -17.84
N THR A 4 -1.64 -24.79 -17.77
CA THR A 4 -2.61 -24.37 -16.74
C THR A 4 -1.98 -24.72 -15.38
N PRO A 5 -1.79 -23.75 -14.47
CA PRO A 5 -1.33 -24.06 -13.14
C PRO A 5 -2.26 -25.09 -12.49
N PRO A 6 -1.74 -26.09 -11.77
CA PRO A 6 -2.55 -27.20 -11.22
C PRO A 6 -3.65 -26.79 -10.26
N ASP A 7 -3.65 -25.54 -9.79
CA ASP A 7 -4.59 -25.03 -8.78
C ASP A 7 -5.71 -24.16 -9.37
N LEU A 8 -5.68 -23.84 -10.66
CA LEU A 8 -6.80 -23.16 -11.28
C LEU A 8 -7.92 -24.15 -11.60
N PRO A 9 -9.19 -23.82 -11.29
CA PRO A 9 -10.31 -24.70 -11.62
C PRO A 9 -10.31 -25.06 -13.10
N GLY A 10 -10.62 -26.30 -13.45
CA GLY A 10 -10.76 -26.74 -14.86
C GLY A 10 -11.82 -25.94 -15.65
N SER A 11 -12.59 -25.07 -14.97
CA SER A 11 -13.53 -24.12 -15.54
C SER A 11 -12.88 -22.88 -16.18
N ALA A 12 -11.58 -22.62 -16.00
CA ALA A 12 -10.91 -21.43 -16.53
C ALA A 12 -11.05 -21.35 -18.07
N ALA A 13 -10.83 -22.44 -18.77
CA ALA A 13 -11.02 -22.49 -20.23
C ALA A 13 -12.47 -22.23 -20.65
N THR A 14 -13.44 -22.63 -19.85
CA THR A 14 -14.89 -22.46 -20.13
C THR A 14 -15.31 -21.00 -20.15
N ILE A 15 -14.64 -20.14 -19.35
CA ILE A 15 -14.93 -18.70 -19.32
C ILE A 15 -14.09 -17.89 -20.32
N GLY A 16 -13.25 -18.55 -21.12
CA GLY A 16 -12.35 -17.90 -22.09
C GLY A 16 -11.09 -17.30 -21.44
N LEU A 17 -10.64 -17.88 -20.32
CA LEU A 17 -9.39 -17.50 -19.64
C LEU A 17 -8.25 -18.48 -20.03
N THR A 18 -7.11 -17.92 -20.45
CA THR A 18 -5.86 -18.66 -20.65
C THR A 18 -4.77 -18.08 -19.76
N ILE A 19 -3.85 -18.91 -19.31
CA ILE A 19 -2.69 -18.50 -18.53
C ILE A 19 -1.43 -18.71 -19.37
N ASP A 20 -0.64 -17.65 -19.53
CA ASP A 20 0.60 -17.70 -20.31
C ASP A 20 1.80 -17.91 -19.37
N THR A 21 1.85 -17.16 -18.27
CA THR A 21 3.01 -17.15 -17.37
C THR A 21 2.59 -16.89 -15.92
N VAL A 22 3.10 -17.68 -14.98
CA VAL A 22 3.00 -17.40 -13.55
C VAL A 22 4.06 -16.36 -13.19
N LEU A 23 3.62 -15.19 -12.70
CA LEU A 23 4.48 -14.09 -12.31
C LEU A 23 4.98 -14.25 -10.87
N ARG A 24 4.06 -14.64 -9.99
CA ARG A 24 4.35 -14.84 -8.57
C ARG A 24 3.44 -15.91 -8.00
N ARG A 25 4.01 -16.77 -7.18
CA ARG A 25 3.26 -17.74 -6.36
C ARG A 25 3.75 -17.65 -4.93
N THR A 26 2.82 -17.52 -4.01
CA THR A 26 3.05 -17.64 -2.58
C THR A 26 2.21 -18.80 -2.04
N ASP A 27 2.30 -19.08 -0.76
CA ASP A 27 1.37 -19.98 -0.04
C ASP A 27 -0.10 -19.49 -0.07
N LYS A 28 -0.31 -18.17 -0.25
CA LYS A 28 -1.62 -17.51 -0.15
C LYS A 28 -2.27 -17.27 -1.50
N THR A 29 -1.51 -16.78 -2.47
CA THR A 29 -2.03 -16.32 -3.76
C THR A 29 -1.11 -16.69 -4.91
N LEU A 30 -1.73 -16.82 -6.08
CA LEU A 30 -1.05 -16.91 -7.37
C LEU A 30 -1.39 -15.66 -8.17
N LEU A 31 -0.37 -15.04 -8.76
CA LEU A 31 -0.49 -13.98 -9.75
C LEU A 31 0.08 -14.48 -11.07
N ALA A 32 -0.69 -14.38 -12.14
CA ALA A 32 -0.29 -14.81 -13.47
C ALA A 32 -0.64 -13.78 -14.53
N ARG A 33 0.06 -13.82 -15.66
CA ARG A 33 -0.32 -13.16 -16.89
C ARG A 33 -1.00 -14.17 -17.80
N GLY A 34 -2.02 -13.69 -18.51
CA GLY A 34 -2.75 -14.50 -19.48
C GLY A 34 -3.60 -13.66 -20.39
N SER A 35 -4.66 -14.25 -20.94
CA SER A 35 -5.67 -13.53 -21.68
C SER A 35 -7.07 -13.94 -21.23
N PHE A 36 -7.99 -12.99 -21.26
CA PHE A 36 -9.41 -13.21 -21.02
C PHE A 36 -10.21 -12.77 -22.22
N ARG A 37 -10.88 -13.73 -22.87
CA ARG A 37 -11.63 -13.51 -24.13
C ARG A 37 -10.81 -12.83 -25.24
N GLY A 38 -9.50 -13.15 -25.28
CA GLY A 38 -8.56 -12.62 -26.26
C GLY A 38 -7.88 -11.30 -25.85
N GLU A 39 -8.26 -10.65 -24.75
CA GLU A 39 -7.59 -9.47 -24.25
C GLU A 39 -6.54 -9.83 -23.17
N PRO A 40 -5.36 -9.17 -23.15
CA PRO A 40 -4.36 -9.41 -22.12
C PRO A 40 -4.92 -9.16 -20.71
N ALA A 41 -4.62 -10.08 -19.79
CA ALA A 41 -5.16 -10.04 -18.44
C ALA A 41 -4.14 -10.40 -17.37
N ALA A 42 -4.27 -9.78 -16.20
CA ALA A 42 -3.67 -10.23 -14.95
C ALA A 42 -4.66 -11.11 -14.20
N VAL A 43 -4.20 -12.24 -13.72
CA VAL A 43 -5.03 -13.23 -13.03
C VAL A 43 -4.51 -13.39 -11.62
N LYS A 44 -5.33 -13.05 -10.64
CA LYS A 44 -5.06 -13.25 -9.21
C LYS A 44 -5.95 -14.38 -8.71
N TYR A 45 -5.36 -15.37 -8.03
CA TYR A 45 -6.09 -16.52 -7.52
C TYR A 45 -5.75 -16.78 -6.06
N LEU A 46 -6.76 -16.90 -5.19
CA LEU A 46 -6.60 -17.21 -3.77
C LEU A 46 -6.37 -18.72 -3.60
N ILE A 47 -5.18 -19.09 -3.12
CA ILE A 47 -4.80 -20.49 -2.84
C ILE A 47 -5.25 -20.89 -1.44
N ASP A 48 -4.88 -20.08 -0.43
CA ASP A 48 -5.16 -20.37 0.97
C ASP A 48 -6.55 -19.86 1.38
N PRO A 49 -7.48 -20.77 1.74
CA PRO A 49 -8.82 -20.42 2.19
C PRO A 49 -8.88 -19.94 3.65
N ASP A 50 -7.75 -19.71 4.32
CA ASP A 50 -7.75 -19.20 5.70
C ASP A 50 -8.69 -17.99 5.82
N PRO A 51 -9.52 -17.93 6.89
CA PRO A 51 -10.53 -16.88 7.06
C PRO A 51 -9.99 -15.45 6.95
N PHE A 52 -8.75 -15.20 7.39
CA PHE A 52 -8.12 -13.89 7.28
C PHE A 52 -7.87 -13.52 5.81
N TRP A 53 -7.28 -14.43 5.02
CA TRP A 53 -6.99 -14.17 3.61
C TRP A 53 -8.26 -14.15 2.76
N ALA A 54 -9.22 -15.01 3.05
CA ALA A 54 -10.54 -14.98 2.41
C ALA A 54 -11.30 -13.67 2.71
N ALA A 55 -11.14 -13.09 3.91
CA ALA A 55 -11.72 -11.78 4.23
C ALA A 55 -11.04 -10.65 3.44
N ARG A 56 -9.69 -10.67 3.31
CA ARG A 56 -8.93 -9.69 2.50
C ARG A 56 -9.29 -9.79 1.03
N TRP A 57 -9.41 -10.98 0.50
CA TRP A 57 -9.87 -11.24 -0.86
C TRP A 57 -11.25 -10.64 -1.14
N ARG A 58 -12.23 -10.93 -0.29
CA ARG A 58 -13.58 -10.36 -0.41
C ARG A 58 -13.58 -8.84 -0.29
N HIS A 59 -12.70 -8.30 0.55
CA HIS A 59 -12.54 -6.86 0.68
C HIS A 59 -12.01 -6.24 -0.61
N GLU A 60 -10.96 -6.80 -1.21
CA GLU A 60 -10.42 -6.34 -2.50
C GLU A 60 -11.48 -6.38 -3.61
N LEU A 61 -12.25 -7.47 -3.68
CA LEU A 61 -13.37 -7.57 -4.62
C LEU A 61 -14.39 -6.45 -4.41
N ASN A 62 -14.80 -6.19 -3.17
CA ASN A 62 -15.73 -5.10 -2.85
C ASN A 62 -15.16 -3.73 -3.26
N VAL A 63 -13.85 -3.50 -3.11
CA VAL A 63 -13.20 -2.26 -3.56
C VAL A 63 -13.32 -2.11 -5.08
N TYR A 64 -13.06 -3.16 -5.87
CA TYR A 64 -13.26 -3.12 -7.31
C TYR A 64 -14.72 -2.89 -7.71
N GLU A 65 -15.69 -3.45 -6.98
CA GLU A 65 -17.12 -3.17 -7.21
C GLU A 65 -17.46 -1.69 -6.96
N VAL A 66 -16.91 -1.10 -5.87
CA VAL A 66 -17.08 0.34 -5.60
C VAL A 66 -16.48 1.20 -6.71
N PHE A 67 -15.29 0.84 -7.19
CA PHE A 67 -14.63 1.54 -8.29
C PHE A 67 -15.36 1.41 -9.62
N GLY A 68 -16.11 0.32 -9.83
CA GLY A 68 -17.01 0.15 -10.97
C GLY A 68 -18.22 1.07 -10.90
N ASP A 69 -18.76 1.29 -9.69
CA ASP A 69 -19.91 2.17 -9.45
C ASP A 69 -19.51 3.65 -9.41
N THR A 70 -18.32 3.95 -8.88
CA THR A 70 -17.81 5.32 -8.65
C THR A 70 -16.32 5.37 -8.98
N THR A 71 -16.00 5.91 -10.14
CA THR A 71 -14.61 5.96 -10.65
C THR A 71 -13.69 6.75 -9.70
N PRO A 72 -12.61 6.14 -9.20
CA PRO A 72 -11.63 6.87 -8.42
C PRO A 72 -10.81 7.83 -9.29
N PRO A 73 -10.22 8.89 -8.72
CA PRO A 73 -9.43 9.88 -9.47
C PRO A 73 -8.03 9.37 -9.87
N VAL A 74 -7.77 8.07 -9.69
CA VAL A 74 -6.49 7.42 -9.97
C VAL A 74 -6.68 6.26 -10.93
N ARG A 75 -5.65 5.95 -11.72
CA ARG A 75 -5.70 4.82 -12.64
C ARG A 75 -5.58 3.51 -11.88
N ILE A 76 -6.49 2.59 -12.16
CA ILE A 76 -6.55 1.24 -11.63
C ILE A 76 -6.76 0.24 -12.78
N PRO A 77 -6.36 -1.03 -12.66
CA PRO A 77 -6.79 -2.06 -13.60
C PRO A 77 -8.30 -2.26 -13.53
N ARG A 78 -8.95 -2.42 -14.66
CA ARG A 78 -10.39 -2.76 -14.70
C ARG A 78 -10.59 -4.20 -14.24
N LEU A 79 -11.67 -4.45 -13.47
CA LEU A 79 -12.12 -5.80 -13.18
C LEU A 79 -12.82 -6.36 -14.44
N LEU A 80 -12.24 -7.40 -15.04
CA LEU A 80 -12.79 -8.06 -16.24
C LEU A 80 -13.71 -9.21 -15.88
N HIS A 81 -13.36 -9.97 -14.83
CA HIS A 81 -14.15 -11.11 -14.36
C HIS A 81 -13.79 -11.51 -12.93
N THR A 82 -14.72 -12.12 -12.23
CA THR A 82 -14.53 -12.79 -10.96
C THR A 82 -15.52 -13.92 -10.78
N ASP A 83 -15.13 -15.00 -10.10
CA ASP A 83 -16.03 -16.04 -9.62
C ASP A 83 -16.62 -15.70 -8.22
N ARG A 84 -16.24 -14.56 -7.63
CA ARG A 84 -16.59 -14.08 -6.29
C ARG A 84 -16.12 -14.96 -5.14
N ASP A 85 -15.33 -15.99 -5.42
CA ASP A 85 -14.76 -16.90 -4.43
C ASP A 85 -13.24 -16.77 -4.36
N ARG A 86 -12.54 -17.11 -5.45
CA ARG A 86 -11.08 -17.20 -5.49
C ARG A 86 -10.41 -16.56 -6.69
N LEU A 87 -11.16 -16.20 -7.72
CA LEU A 87 -10.62 -15.70 -8.99
C LEU A 87 -10.92 -14.22 -9.19
N LEU A 88 -9.86 -13.43 -9.42
CA LEU A 88 -9.94 -12.08 -9.98
C LEU A 88 -9.19 -12.05 -11.30
N VAL A 89 -9.87 -11.59 -12.34
CA VAL A 89 -9.29 -11.34 -13.66
C VAL A 89 -9.34 -9.84 -13.90
N LEU A 90 -8.17 -9.23 -14.00
CA LEU A 90 -7.99 -7.79 -14.13
C LEU A 90 -7.39 -7.47 -15.49
N GLU A 91 -7.62 -6.27 -15.97
CA GLU A 91 -6.91 -5.71 -17.12
C GLU A 91 -5.39 -5.85 -16.91
N TRP A 92 -4.70 -6.32 -17.94
CA TRP A 92 -3.25 -6.23 -17.96
C TRP A 92 -2.81 -4.79 -18.22
N VAL A 93 -2.02 -4.24 -17.31
CA VAL A 93 -1.43 -2.92 -17.49
C VAL A 93 0.02 -3.11 -17.94
N ASP A 94 0.37 -2.54 -19.08
CA ASP A 94 1.75 -2.55 -19.58
C ASP A 94 2.58 -1.48 -18.86
N ALA A 95 2.94 -1.79 -17.63
CA ALA A 95 3.67 -0.94 -16.72
C ALA A 95 4.59 -1.78 -15.83
N SER A 96 5.61 -1.16 -15.28
CA SER A 96 6.56 -1.80 -14.38
C SER A 96 6.36 -1.35 -12.94
N PRO A 97 6.53 -2.23 -11.94
CA PRO A 97 6.49 -1.80 -10.55
C PRO A 97 7.61 -0.79 -10.26
N LEU A 98 7.33 0.17 -9.41
CA LEU A 98 8.28 1.17 -8.93
C LEU A 98 9.57 0.52 -8.41
N ALA A 99 9.40 -0.57 -7.64
CA ALA A 99 10.44 -1.53 -7.30
C ALA A 99 9.82 -2.87 -6.90
N VAL A 100 10.60 -3.95 -6.98
CA VAL A 100 10.18 -5.27 -6.51
C VAL A 100 10.35 -5.37 -4.99
N GLU A 101 11.41 -4.75 -4.48
CA GLU A 101 11.75 -4.77 -3.06
C GLU A 101 10.87 -3.79 -2.27
N ARG A 102 10.52 -4.20 -1.04
CA ARG A 102 9.77 -3.36 -0.09
C ARG A 102 10.49 -2.05 0.24
N TYR A 103 11.82 -2.08 0.27
CA TYR A 103 12.72 -0.93 0.40
C TYR A 103 13.51 -0.82 -0.89
N PRO A 104 13.10 0.04 -1.83
CA PRO A 104 13.80 0.25 -3.09
C PRO A 104 15.28 0.57 -2.87
N GLN A 105 16.14 0.06 -3.75
CA GLN A 105 17.58 0.34 -3.68
C GLN A 105 17.98 1.46 -4.64
N ARG A 106 17.14 1.78 -5.62
CA ARG A 106 17.37 2.93 -6.51
C ARG A 106 16.70 4.18 -5.97
N GLU A 107 17.27 5.31 -6.25
CA GLU A 107 16.62 6.60 -6.07
C GLU A 107 15.62 6.84 -7.20
N LEU A 108 14.47 7.40 -6.86
CA LEU A 108 13.48 7.83 -7.84
C LEU A 108 13.88 9.19 -8.40
N ASP A 109 13.62 9.42 -9.69
CA ASP A 109 13.76 10.74 -10.25
C ASP A 109 12.60 11.68 -9.83
N THR A 110 12.73 12.96 -10.14
CA THR A 110 11.76 13.98 -9.77
C THR A 110 10.39 13.75 -10.41
N ARG A 111 10.32 13.21 -11.64
CA ARG A 111 9.05 12.93 -12.34
C ARG A 111 8.32 11.76 -11.67
N GLU A 112 9.03 10.70 -11.35
CA GLU A 112 8.50 9.54 -10.62
C GLU A 112 7.97 9.95 -9.25
N VAL A 113 8.74 10.75 -8.49
CA VAL A 113 8.34 11.27 -7.18
C VAL A 113 7.05 12.09 -7.28
N ASN A 114 6.98 13.03 -8.25
CA ASN A 114 5.78 13.84 -8.46
C ASN A 114 4.58 12.96 -8.82
N ALA A 115 4.72 12.08 -9.80
CA ALA A 115 3.62 11.23 -10.27
C ALA A 115 3.05 10.36 -9.13
N VAL A 116 3.93 9.79 -8.29
CA VAL A 116 3.51 8.99 -7.13
C VAL A 116 2.78 9.84 -6.10
N LEU A 117 3.33 11.01 -5.73
CA LEU A 117 2.72 11.86 -4.71
C LEU A 117 1.41 12.47 -5.20
N ASP A 118 1.32 12.88 -6.47
CA ASP A 118 0.08 13.41 -7.07
C ASP A 118 -1.01 12.33 -7.09
N CYS A 119 -0.66 11.09 -7.45
CA CYS A 119 -1.58 9.97 -7.43
C CYS A 119 -2.13 9.70 -6.02
N ILE A 120 -1.27 9.60 -5.01
CA ILE A 120 -1.70 9.36 -3.61
C ILE A 120 -2.49 10.56 -3.08
N THR A 121 -2.10 11.79 -3.40
CA THR A 121 -2.83 13.01 -3.00
C THR A 121 -4.24 13.01 -3.62
N ALA A 122 -4.36 12.68 -4.90
CA ALA A 122 -5.65 12.58 -5.56
C ALA A 122 -6.56 11.53 -4.93
N LEU A 123 -6.01 10.34 -4.62
CA LEU A 123 -6.75 9.28 -3.92
C LEU A 123 -7.21 9.73 -2.54
N ASN A 124 -6.34 10.36 -1.75
CA ASN A 124 -6.64 10.81 -0.40
C ASN A 124 -7.67 11.96 -0.36
N ALA A 125 -7.75 12.75 -1.43
CA ALA A 125 -8.72 13.83 -1.60
C ALA A 125 -10.06 13.38 -2.23
N TRP A 126 -10.16 12.12 -2.65
CA TRP A 126 -11.35 11.64 -3.33
C TRP A 126 -12.60 11.67 -2.44
N THR A 127 -13.70 12.19 -3.02
CA THR A 127 -15.03 12.10 -2.41
C THR A 127 -15.63 10.73 -2.71
N TYR A 128 -15.38 9.79 -1.83
CA TYR A 128 -15.79 8.39 -1.95
C TYR A 128 -17.18 8.14 -1.32
N PRO A 129 -17.89 7.05 -1.71
CA PRO A 129 -19.14 6.66 -1.05
C PRO A 129 -18.86 6.13 0.37
N ALA A 130 -18.96 7.00 1.38
CA ALA A 130 -18.53 6.76 2.74
C ALA A 130 -19.09 5.47 3.38
N ALA A 131 -20.32 5.09 3.04
CA ALA A 131 -20.96 3.86 3.56
C ALA A 131 -20.32 2.55 3.05
N ARG A 132 -19.43 2.63 2.06
CA ARG A 132 -18.80 1.45 1.43
C ARG A 132 -17.41 1.14 1.99
N PHE A 133 -16.82 2.04 2.78
CA PHE A 133 -15.53 1.87 3.39
C PHE A 133 -15.61 1.98 4.92
N SER A 134 -14.75 1.26 5.59
CA SER A 134 -14.64 1.25 7.06
C SER A 134 -13.20 1.45 7.51
N PRO A 135 -12.96 1.80 8.79
CA PRO A 135 -11.63 1.80 9.35
C PRO A 135 -10.96 0.43 9.17
N THR A 136 -9.72 0.44 8.64
CA THR A 136 -8.99 -0.78 8.32
C THR A 136 -8.48 -1.50 9.57
N PHE A 137 -8.20 -0.73 10.64
CA PHE A 137 -7.81 -1.26 11.95
C PHE A 137 -8.10 -0.25 13.07
N ASP A 138 -8.19 -0.76 14.29
CA ASP A 138 -8.24 0.04 15.50
C ASP A 138 -6.82 0.51 15.89
N TYR A 139 -6.60 1.82 15.88
CA TYR A 139 -5.31 2.43 16.26
C TYR A 139 -4.97 2.18 17.72
N SER A 140 -5.93 2.30 18.64
CA SER A 140 -5.72 2.09 20.07
C SER A 140 -5.32 0.66 20.38
N GLU A 141 -6.04 -0.31 19.79
CA GLU A 141 -5.69 -1.73 19.91
C GLU A 141 -4.29 -2.01 19.35
N ARG A 142 -3.96 -1.41 18.21
CA ARG A 142 -2.64 -1.60 17.58
C ARG A 142 -1.51 -1.04 18.43
N VAL A 143 -1.67 0.16 18.98
CA VAL A 143 -0.70 0.79 19.89
C VAL A 143 -0.52 -0.05 21.15
N ALA A 144 -1.62 -0.48 21.78
CA ALA A 144 -1.56 -1.36 22.96
C ALA A 144 -0.83 -2.67 22.68
N ARG A 145 -1.10 -3.30 21.53
CA ARG A 145 -0.42 -4.54 21.11
C ARG A 145 1.07 -4.34 20.88
N TYR A 146 1.50 -3.22 20.30
CA TYR A 146 2.92 -2.93 20.09
C TYR A 146 3.64 -2.66 21.42
N GLN A 147 3.00 -1.99 22.36
CA GLN A 147 3.53 -1.81 23.72
C GLN A 147 3.67 -3.17 24.42
N ALA A 148 2.63 -4.00 24.41
CA ALA A 148 2.66 -5.32 25.03
C ALA A 148 3.76 -6.23 24.45
N LYS A 149 4.17 -6.00 23.20
CA LYS A 149 5.29 -6.69 22.55
C LYS A 149 6.66 -6.02 22.80
N GLY A 150 6.73 -4.94 23.55
CA GLY A 150 7.97 -4.23 23.86
C GLY A 150 8.53 -3.33 22.76
N TYR A 151 7.75 -3.06 21.70
CA TYR A 151 8.16 -2.13 20.62
C TYR A 151 7.92 -0.66 20.98
N LEU A 152 7.11 -0.38 21.97
CA LEU A 152 6.83 0.97 22.48
C LEU A 152 7.11 1.02 23.97
N THR A 153 7.77 2.10 24.43
CA THR A 153 7.87 2.46 25.82
C THR A 153 6.55 3.06 26.34
N GLU A 154 6.37 3.15 27.65
CA GLU A 154 5.18 3.79 28.25
C GLU A 154 5.02 5.23 27.76
N GLY A 155 6.07 6.05 27.82
CA GLY A 155 5.99 7.44 27.36
C GLY A 155 5.70 7.60 25.87
N GLN A 156 6.14 6.67 25.02
CA GLN A 156 5.77 6.63 23.59
C GLN A 156 4.30 6.28 23.40
N ARG A 157 3.78 5.34 24.18
CA ARG A 157 2.37 5.01 24.19
C ARG A 157 1.50 6.19 24.62
N GLU A 158 1.83 6.84 25.74
CA GLU A 158 1.10 8.03 26.23
C GLU A 158 1.08 9.14 25.17
N ALA A 159 2.20 9.37 24.48
CA ALA A 159 2.27 10.33 23.38
C ALA A 159 1.34 9.94 22.22
N LEU A 160 1.30 8.66 21.83
CA LEU A 160 0.40 8.16 20.79
C LEU A 160 -1.06 8.27 21.19
N ASP A 161 -1.43 7.91 22.42
CA ASP A 161 -2.79 8.03 22.95
C ASP A 161 -3.25 9.51 22.98
N SER A 162 -2.35 10.44 23.36
CA SER A 162 -2.62 11.88 23.28
C SER A 162 -2.88 12.37 21.86
N LEU A 163 -2.11 11.90 20.87
CA LEU A 163 -2.35 12.27 19.47
C LEU A 163 -3.65 11.65 18.94
N LEU A 164 -3.95 10.39 19.29
CA LEU A 164 -5.21 9.74 18.91
C LEU A 164 -6.42 10.54 19.38
N ALA A 165 -6.41 11.00 20.64
CA ALA A 165 -7.49 11.82 21.17
C ALA A 165 -7.69 13.15 20.39
N ARG A 166 -6.63 13.68 19.79
CA ARG A 166 -6.65 14.93 19.00
C ARG A 166 -7.04 14.71 17.53
N CYS A 167 -6.67 13.59 16.95
CA CYS A 167 -6.89 13.31 15.51
C CYS A 167 -8.33 12.92 15.18
N GLY A 168 -9.11 12.47 16.16
CA GLY A 168 -10.47 11.98 15.94
C GLY A 168 -10.51 10.60 15.25
N ALA A 169 -11.62 10.31 14.58
CA ALA A 169 -11.82 9.02 13.92
C ALA A 169 -11.13 8.94 12.54
N PRO A 170 -10.68 7.77 12.13
CA PRO A 170 -10.21 7.52 10.75
C PRO A 170 -11.29 7.89 9.73
N ALA A 171 -10.97 8.80 8.81
CA ALA A 171 -11.94 9.34 7.84
C ALA A 171 -11.35 9.61 6.45
N GLN A 172 -10.04 9.42 6.25
CA GLN A 172 -9.42 9.57 4.93
C GLN A 172 -9.29 8.21 4.25
N LEU A 173 -9.74 8.14 3.00
CA LEU A 173 -9.50 6.94 2.20
C LEU A 173 -8.02 6.86 1.82
N ASN A 174 -7.43 5.71 2.07
CA ASN A 174 -6.05 5.40 1.70
C ASN A 174 -5.99 4.04 1.00
N HIS A 175 -4.96 3.83 0.18
CA HIS A 175 -4.65 2.52 -0.39
C HIS A 175 -4.35 1.50 0.71
N GLY A 176 -3.67 1.94 1.77
CA GLY A 176 -3.37 1.16 2.96
C GLY A 176 -2.14 0.26 2.86
N ASP A 177 -1.66 -0.02 1.65
CA ASP A 177 -0.40 -0.75 1.42
C ASP A 177 0.30 -0.31 0.12
N PRO A 178 0.65 1.00 -0.04
CA PRO A 178 1.29 1.54 -1.23
C PRO A 178 2.77 1.13 -1.29
N LEU A 179 3.02 -0.19 -1.31
CA LEU A 179 4.35 -0.73 -1.54
C LEU A 179 4.85 -0.35 -2.92
N ALA A 180 6.16 -0.24 -3.08
CA ALA A 180 6.77 0.03 -4.39
C ALA A 180 6.39 -1.03 -5.44
N SER A 181 6.08 -2.26 -5.04
CA SER A 181 5.56 -3.32 -5.91
C SER A 181 4.09 -3.15 -6.30
N ASN A 182 3.33 -2.34 -5.57
CA ASN A 182 1.89 -2.08 -5.79
C ASN A 182 1.66 -0.74 -6.52
N ILE A 183 2.73 -0.02 -6.82
CA ILE A 183 2.74 1.22 -7.60
C ILE A 183 3.41 0.90 -8.94
N LEU A 184 2.62 0.86 -10.01
CA LEU A 184 3.14 0.61 -11.34
C LEU A 184 3.36 1.92 -12.07
N LEU A 185 4.49 2.06 -12.75
CA LEU A 185 4.81 3.19 -13.60
C LEU A 185 4.71 2.79 -15.06
N ASN A 186 3.90 3.52 -15.80
CA ASN A 186 3.91 3.49 -17.24
C ASN A 186 4.60 4.76 -17.75
N ALA A 187 5.82 4.62 -18.25
CA ALA A 187 6.48 5.68 -18.99
C ALA A 187 5.80 5.74 -20.36
N GLY A 188 4.92 6.71 -20.56
CA GLY A 188 4.28 6.95 -21.85
C GLY A 188 5.34 6.99 -22.96
N ARG A 189 5.12 6.23 -24.05
CA ARG A 189 5.91 6.40 -25.28
C ARG A 189 5.44 7.69 -25.94
N SER A 190 6.18 8.76 -25.71
CA SER A 190 6.11 9.95 -26.57
C SER A 190 7.24 9.88 -27.58
N ASP A 191 6.95 10.19 -28.84
CA ASP A 191 7.97 10.34 -29.88
C ASP A 191 8.88 11.58 -29.66
N SER A 192 8.56 12.40 -28.65
CA SER A 192 9.38 13.51 -28.16
C SER A 192 9.72 13.29 -26.68
N ASP A 193 11.01 13.26 -26.34
CA ASP A 193 11.55 13.00 -24.99
C ASP A 193 11.05 13.97 -23.89
N ASP A 194 10.47 15.11 -24.25
CA ASP A 194 10.03 16.15 -23.31
C ASP A 194 8.58 16.04 -22.84
N GLU A 195 7.72 15.19 -23.44
CA GLU A 195 6.28 15.13 -23.15
C GLU A 195 5.75 13.77 -22.67
N ALA A 196 6.61 12.80 -22.39
CA ALA A 196 6.15 11.52 -21.88
C ALA A 196 5.62 11.66 -20.44
N GLU A 197 4.29 11.72 -20.30
CA GLU A 197 3.63 11.75 -18.99
C GLU A 197 3.81 10.39 -18.28
N THR A 198 4.41 10.44 -17.09
CA THR A 198 4.53 9.25 -16.22
C THR A 198 3.19 8.97 -15.56
N THR A 199 2.50 7.92 -16.01
CA THR A 199 1.23 7.52 -15.41
C THR A 199 1.45 6.50 -14.30
N VAL A 200 0.89 6.75 -13.13
CA VAL A 200 0.86 5.81 -11.99
C VAL A 200 -0.40 4.98 -12.05
N VAL A 201 -0.25 3.66 -11.86
CA VAL A 201 -1.35 2.72 -11.69
C VAL A 201 -1.21 2.02 -10.34
N LEU A 202 -2.25 2.08 -9.52
CA LEU A 202 -2.28 1.40 -8.22
C LEU A 202 -2.93 0.03 -8.33
N VAL A 203 -2.33 -0.96 -7.67
CA VAL A 203 -2.80 -2.36 -7.66
C VAL A 203 -2.76 -2.94 -6.24
N ASP A 204 -3.44 -4.06 -6.03
CA ASP A 204 -3.47 -4.78 -4.73
C ASP A 204 -4.21 -4.02 -3.62
N TRP A 205 -5.53 -3.88 -3.79
CA TRP A 205 -6.41 -3.05 -2.97
C TRP A 205 -6.92 -3.73 -1.69
N GLU A 206 -6.32 -4.83 -1.27
CA GLU A 206 -6.79 -5.67 -0.14
C GLU A 206 -6.74 -4.97 1.23
N PHE A 207 -5.99 -3.85 1.36
CA PHE A 207 -5.88 -3.05 2.59
C PHE A 207 -6.51 -1.66 2.49
N THR A 208 -7.20 -1.36 1.39
CA THR A 208 -7.87 -0.06 1.20
C THR A 208 -8.95 0.18 2.25
N GLY A 209 -9.03 1.40 2.73
CA GLY A 209 -10.06 1.77 3.71
C GLY A 209 -9.81 3.12 4.36
N LEU A 210 -10.48 3.33 5.49
CA LEU A 210 -10.37 4.58 6.23
C LEU A 210 -9.22 4.53 7.23
N PHE A 211 -8.39 5.54 7.18
CA PHE A 211 -7.26 5.77 8.07
C PHE A 211 -7.30 7.20 8.62
N LEU A 212 -6.46 7.47 9.59
CA LEU A 212 -6.11 8.85 9.91
C LEU A 212 -5.36 9.48 8.74
N PRO A 213 -5.50 10.80 8.51
CA PRO A 213 -4.87 11.46 7.37
C PRO A 213 -3.36 11.19 7.25
N GLY A 214 -2.90 10.92 6.03
CA GLY A 214 -1.48 10.75 5.73
C GLY A 214 -0.91 9.36 5.98
N PHE A 215 -1.73 8.30 6.07
CA PHE A 215 -1.22 6.93 6.27
C PHE A 215 -0.37 6.44 5.09
N ASP A 216 -0.83 6.62 3.85
CA ASP A 216 -0.06 6.24 2.66
C ASP A 216 1.23 7.05 2.55
N PHE A 217 1.21 8.33 2.91
CA PHE A 217 2.42 9.15 2.98
C PHE A 217 3.41 8.61 4.02
N ALA A 218 2.95 8.15 5.19
CA ALA A 218 3.82 7.54 6.19
C ALA A 218 4.47 6.25 5.68
N MET A 219 3.76 5.46 4.89
CA MET A 219 4.30 4.27 4.21
C MET A 219 5.39 4.63 3.21
N LEU A 220 5.11 5.56 2.29
CA LEU A 220 6.08 6.03 1.29
C LEU A 220 7.30 6.70 1.93
N HIS A 221 7.09 7.55 2.94
CA HIS A 221 8.15 8.20 3.70
C HIS A 221 9.11 7.17 4.32
N THR A 222 8.57 6.07 4.86
CA THR A 222 9.34 5.02 5.51
C THR A 222 10.11 4.17 4.50
N GLN A 223 9.45 3.70 3.45
CA GLN A 223 9.98 2.66 2.55
C GLN A 223 10.71 3.28 1.35
N VAL A 224 10.03 4.08 0.54
CA VAL A 224 10.62 4.74 -0.63
C VAL A 224 11.59 5.83 -0.19
N GLY A 225 11.24 6.58 0.84
CA GLY A 225 12.10 7.61 1.41
C GLY A 225 13.43 7.12 1.97
N ALA A 226 13.61 5.81 2.13
CA ALA A 226 14.89 5.23 2.55
C ALA A 226 15.98 5.41 1.48
N SER A 227 15.62 5.32 0.20
CA SER A 227 16.53 5.50 -0.95
C SER A 227 16.32 6.83 -1.69
N THR A 228 15.21 7.51 -1.46
CA THR A 228 14.80 8.74 -2.17
C THR A 228 14.50 9.85 -1.16
N PRO A 229 15.52 10.56 -0.64
CA PRO A 229 15.31 11.59 0.38
C PRO A 229 14.33 12.70 -0.04
N VAL A 230 14.34 13.07 -1.31
CA VAL A 230 13.46 14.12 -1.85
C VAL A 230 11.96 13.81 -1.68
N ILE A 231 11.56 12.53 -1.68
CA ILE A 231 10.14 12.18 -1.44
C ILE A 231 9.76 12.46 0.02
N ARG A 232 10.68 12.29 0.98
CA ARG A 232 10.46 12.67 2.38
C ARG A 232 10.23 14.17 2.54
N GLU A 233 11.09 14.97 1.92
CA GLU A 233 11.00 16.43 1.97
C GLU A 233 9.66 16.92 1.42
N ARG A 234 9.23 16.37 0.29
CA ARG A 234 7.93 16.71 -0.31
C ARG A 234 6.74 16.26 0.51
N ILE A 235 6.79 15.04 1.07
CA ILE A 235 5.74 14.57 2.00
C ILE A 235 5.65 15.49 3.21
N GLU A 236 6.79 15.90 3.79
CA GLU A 236 6.79 16.85 4.92
C GLU A 236 6.18 18.22 4.55
N ALA A 237 6.42 18.70 3.33
CA ALA A 237 5.80 19.92 2.82
C ALA A 237 4.27 19.74 2.71
N ILE A 238 3.79 18.65 2.07
CA ILE A 238 2.35 18.34 1.96
C ILE A 238 1.71 18.24 3.33
N VAL A 239 2.34 17.55 4.27
CA VAL A 239 1.86 17.36 5.65
C VAL A 239 1.70 18.70 6.36
N SER A 240 2.66 19.61 6.20
CA SER A 240 2.63 20.95 6.78
C SER A 240 1.55 21.84 6.14
N GLU A 241 1.48 21.83 4.80
CA GLU A 241 0.50 22.63 4.04
C GLU A 241 -0.95 22.20 4.33
N THR A 242 -1.16 20.91 4.56
CA THR A 242 -2.50 20.36 4.84
C THR A 242 -2.87 20.33 6.33
N GLY A 243 -1.94 20.66 7.23
CA GLY A 243 -2.18 20.73 8.67
C GLY A 243 -2.41 19.36 9.33
N ILE A 244 -1.87 18.26 8.76
CA ILE A 244 -2.09 16.89 9.24
C ILE A 244 -0.91 16.35 10.07
N GLU A 245 -0.03 17.19 10.60
CA GLU A 245 1.22 16.80 11.27
C GLU A 245 1.00 15.81 12.42
N ALA A 246 -0.08 15.99 13.21
CA ALA A 246 -0.39 15.11 14.32
C ALA A 246 -0.77 13.70 13.85
N ALA A 247 -1.65 13.61 12.85
CA ALA A 247 -2.09 12.35 12.26
C ALA A 247 -0.94 11.66 11.53
N PHE A 248 -0.13 12.40 10.78
CA PHE A 248 1.04 11.87 10.10
C PHE A 248 2.09 11.34 11.07
N ALA A 249 2.41 12.07 12.16
CA ALA A 249 3.35 11.60 13.17
C ALA A 249 2.90 10.29 13.83
N LEU A 250 1.61 10.16 14.10
CA LEU A 250 1.01 8.93 14.62
C LEU A 250 1.10 7.80 13.61
N ASN A 251 0.70 8.03 12.36
CA ASN A 251 0.79 7.04 11.28
C ASN A 251 2.23 6.59 11.06
N LEU A 252 3.19 7.53 11.05
CA LEU A 252 4.61 7.23 10.88
C LEU A 252 5.12 6.33 12.01
N ALA A 253 4.74 6.61 13.26
CA ALA A 253 5.08 5.77 14.40
C ALA A 253 4.49 4.35 14.28
N VAL A 254 3.21 4.24 13.89
CA VAL A 254 2.55 2.94 13.69
C VAL A 254 3.19 2.14 12.55
N VAL A 255 3.51 2.80 11.44
CA VAL A 255 4.17 2.17 10.28
C VAL A 255 5.58 1.70 10.66
N LEU A 256 6.40 2.55 11.27
CA LEU A 256 7.76 2.19 11.67
C LEU A 256 7.78 1.08 12.71
N THR A 257 6.87 1.08 13.68
CA THR A 257 6.76 0.01 14.67
C THR A 257 6.36 -1.32 13.99
N ARG A 258 5.49 -1.28 12.96
CA ARG A 258 5.19 -2.46 12.12
C ARG A 258 6.46 -2.95 11.41
N GLU A 259 7.22 -2.06 10.81
CA GLU A 259 8.43 -2.41 10.09
C GLU A 259 9.52 -2.99 11.02
N LEU A 260 9.72 -2.39 12.20
CA LEU A 260 10.61 -2.95 13.23
C LEU A 260 10.22 -4.39 13.58
N ARG A 261 8.93 -4.62 13.87
CA ARG A 261 8.43 -5.96 14.18
C ARG A 261 8.69 -6.96 13.05
N LEU A 262 8.33 -6.59 11.82
CA LEU A 262 8.49 -7.47 10.66
C LEU A 262 9.96 -7.87 10.43
N HIS A 263 10.90 -6.93 10.63
CA HIS A 263 12.31 -7.20 10.42
C HIS A 263 12.97 -7.91 11.61
N HIS A 264 12.49 -7.67 12.84
CA HIS A 264 12.94 -8.45 14.01
C HIS A 264 12.47 -9.91 13.97
N GLU A 265 11.31 -10.18 13.35
CA GLU A 265 10.78 -11.55 13.18
C GLU A 265 11.53 -12.34 12.09
N LEU A 266 12.34 -11.69 11.24
CA LEU A 266 13.24 -12.37 10.30
C LEU A 266 14.43 -12.99 11.01
N PRO A 267 15.03 -14.08 10.49
CA PRO A 267 16.28 -14.64 10.99
C PRO A 267 17.41 -13.59 11.08
N GLU A 268 18.31 -13.74 12.03
CA GLU A 268 19.42 -12.76 12.23
C GLU A 268 20.38 -12.68 11.04
N ASP A 269 20.54 -13.76 10.30
CA ASP A 269 21.37 -13.86 9.11
C ASP A 269 20.65 -13.45 7.83
N ASP A 270 19.34 -13.17 7.88
CA ASP A 270 18.54 -12.74 6.72
C ASP A 270 19.12 -11.46 6.09
N PRO A 271 19.43 -11.45 4.79
CA PRO A 271 19.99 -10.29 4.10
C PRO A 271 19.09 -9.04 4.15
N THR A 272 17.76 -9.23 4.13
CA THR A 272 16.80 -8.14 4.21
C THR A 272 16.83 -7.51 5.59
N ARG A 273 16.85 -8.33 6.66
CA ARG A 273 16.98 -7.84 8.03
C ARG A 273 18.27 -7.03 8.19
N LYS A 274 19.41 -7.57 7.79
CA LYS A 274 20.71 -6.89 7.91
C LYS A 274 20.77 -5.56 7.20
N ARG A 275 20.11 -5.46 6.04
CA ARG A 275 20.07 -4.24 5.24
C ARG A 275 19.08 -3.21 5.77
N CYS A 276 17.85 -3.63 6.08
CA CYS A 276 16.76 -2.71 6.34
C CYS A 276 16.64 -2.32 7.82
N LEU A 277 16.93 -3.23 8.76
CA LEU A 277 16.72 -2.97 10.19
C LEU A 277 17.46 -1.72 10.70
N PRO A 278 18.75 -1.48 10.38
CA PRO A 278 19.44 -0.27 10.82
C PRO A 278 18.81 1.02 10.30
N ILE A 279 18.27 1.00 9.06
CA ILE A 279 17.59 2.14 8.45
C ILE A 279 16.28 2.42 9.20
N ILE A 280 15.53 1.37 9.52
CA ILE A 280 14.25 1.46 10.23
C ILE A 280 14.47 1.95 11.67
N GLU A 281 15.49 1.46 12.37
CA GLU A 281 15.83 1.88 13.72
C GLU A 281 16.23 3.37 13.79
N ALA A 282 17.04 3.83 12.83
CA ALA A 282 17.40 5.24 12.72
C ALA A 282 16.15 6.12 12.42
N ALA A 283 15.27 5.68 11.51
CA ALA A 283 14.03 6.36 11.21
C ALA A 283 13.09 6.38 12.42
N TRP A 284 13.00 5.28 13.18
CA TRP A 284 12.21 5.20 14.40
C TRP A 284 12.71 6.17 15.48
N THR A 285 14.01 6.27 15.68
CA THR A 285 14.62 7.21 16.64
C THR A 285 14.20 8.65 16.33
N SER A 286 14.28 9.05 15.07
CA SER A 286 13.83 10.38 14.60
C SER A 286 12.33 10.59 14.78
N ALA A 287 11.52 9.61 14.37
CA ALA A 287 10.05 9.67 14.46
C ALA A 287 9.58 9.70 15.92
N SER A 288 10.21 8.95 16.83
CA SER A 288 9.90 8.95 18.26
C SER A 288 10.15 10.31 18.90
N THR A 289 11.25 10.98 18.56
CA THR A 289 11.54 12.34 19.02
C THR A 289 10.49 13.33 18.52
N ARG A 290 10.12 13.24 17.24
CA ARG A 290 9.06 14.06 16.64
C ARG A 290 7.73 13.83 17.32
N LEU A 291 7.35 12.56 17.53
CA LEU A 291 6.11 12.16 18.20
C LEU A 291 5.98 12.84 19.57
N GLN A 292 6.99 12.74 20.41
CA GLN A 292 7.01 13.33 21.75
C GLN A 292 6.88 14.86 21.71
N ARG A 293 7.59 15.51 20.77
CA ARG A 293 7.50 16.97 20.58
C ARG A 293 6.08 17.43 20.20
N ILE A 294 5.44 16.74 19.22
CA ILE A 294 4.10 17.09 18.75
C ILE A 294 3.06 16.79 19.84
N ALA A 295 3.21 15.68 20.58
CA ALA A 295 2.30 15.34 21.68
C ALA A 295 2.38 16.34 22.83
N ALA A 296 3.57 16.86 23.14
CA ALA A 296 3.76 17.88 24.18
C ALA A 296 3.28 19.28 23.77
N ALA A 297 3.16 19.58 22.48
CA ALA A 297 2.64 20.85 22.00
C ALA A 297 1.14 20.96 22.30
N ARG A 298 0.72 22.03 23.00
CA ARG A 298 -0.71 22.31 23.22
C ARG A 298 -1.39 22.57 21.88
N PRO A 299 -2.63 22.11 21.68
CA PRO A 299 -3.42 22.54 20.53
C PRO A 299 -3.55 24.07 20.57
N ALA A 300 -3.32 24.73 19.42
CA ALA A 300 -3.46 26.17 19.25
C ALA A 300 -4.91 26.60 19.33
#